data_2edca28f394672aa3ed9578713fced6e
#
_entry.id   2edca28f394672aa3ed9578713fced6e
#
_cell.length_a   1.000
_cell.length_b   1.000
_cell.length_c   1.000
_cell.angle_alpha   90.00
_cell.angle_beta   90.00
_cell.angle_gamma   90.00
#
_symmetry.space_group_name_H-M   'P 1'
#
loop_
_entity.id
_entity.type
_entity.pdbx_description
1 polymer ?
#
loop_
_entity_poly.entity_id
_entity_poly.type
_entity_poly.pdbx_seq_one_letter_code
_entity_poly.pdbx_strand_id
1 'polypeptide(L)'
;MAMMEIRNVHKTFRTYAKAGLRPGAHKMVSERPVLQGVDLPVEKGDVVAILGPSGSGKTTLLRCLNFLETADAGQLVLDGETFDLAHASRADIARLRKKTAFVFQNYNLFRNKTALQNVTEGLIVARRMPREQADAIGRRMLEKVGLADRADYYPRQLSGGQQQRVAIARALATDPEIIYFDEPTSALDPELTGEVLSVMRQLAEEGMTMLVVTHEMGFARNVSSKTVFMENGVVVEQAPSREFFAAPREERTRAFLRKIAHTE
;
A
#
# COMPACT_ATOMS: atom_id res chain seq x y z
N MET A 1 -5.09 21.71 5.14
CA MET A 1 -5.30 21.24 3.73
C MET A 1 -4.81 19.82 3.68
N ALA A 2 -5.60 18.92 3.07
CA ALA A 2 -5.20 17.53 2.92
C ALA A 2 -3.85 17.45 2.16
N MET A 3 -2.92 16.64 2.63
CA MET A 3 -1.65 16.37 1.96
C MET A 3 -1.90 15.58 0.67
N MET A 4 -2.87 14.66 0.72
CA MET A 4 -3.28 13.84 -0.43
C MET A 4 -4.80 13.81 -0.55
N GLU A 5 -5.30 13.93 -1.77
CA GLU A 5 -6.72 13.74 -2.07
C GLU A 5 -6.89 12.78 -3.25
N ILE A 6 -7.61 11.72 -3.01
CA ILE A 6 -8.04 10.75 -4.01
C ILE A 6 -9.42 11.22 -4.47
N ARG A 7 -9.61 11.44 -5.77
CA ARG A 7 -10.82 12.02 -6.34
C ARG A 7 -11.39 11.14 -7.45
N ASN A 8 -12.60 10.64 -7.22
CA ASN A 8 -13.46 9.96 -8.20
C ASN A 8 -12.74 8.85 -8.97
N VAL A 9 -12.06 7.93 -8.26
CA VAL A 9 -11.25 6.88 -8.90
C VAL A 9 -12.13 5.72 -9.36
N HIS A 10 -12.03 5.39 -10.65
CA HIS A 10 -12.75 4.29 -11.29
C HIS A 10 -11.79 3.28 -11.91
N LYS A 11 -12.13 1.99 -11.78
CA LYS A 11 -11.41 0.90 -12.45
C LYS A 11 -12.32 -0.24 -12.79
N THR A 12 -12.28 -0.68 -14.04
CA THR A 12 -13.00 -1.85 -14.54
C THR A 12 -12.01 -2.78 -15.25
N PHE A 13 -11.99 -4.03 -14.84
CA PHE A 13 -11.20 -5.04 -15.55
C PHE A 13 -12.04 -5.65 -16.68
N ARG A 14 -11.46 -5.67 -17.89
CA ARG A 14 -12.07 -6.22 -19.11
C ARG A 14 -11.27 -7.41 -19.59
N THR A 15 -11.95 -8.55 -19.78
CA THR A 15 -11.34 -9.76 -20.33
C THR A 15 -11.75 -9.90 -21.79
N TYR A 16 -10.77 -10.16 -22.65
CA TYR A 16 -10.97 -10.34 -24.08
C TYR A 16 -10.58 -11.75 -24.49
N ALA A 17 -11.43 -12.43 -25.28
CA ALA A 17 -11.09 -13.69 -25.93
C ALA A 17 -10.82 -13.47 -27.43
N LYS A 18 -10.02 -14.34 -28.03
CA LYS A 18 -9.81 -14.34 -29.50
C LYS A 18 -11.15 -14.61 -30.19
N ALA A 19 -11.58 -13.72 -31.06
CA ALA A 19 -12.80 -13.85 -31.85
C ALA A 19 -12.46 -14.33 -33.27
N GLY A 20 -12.62 -15.63 -33.54
CA GLY A 20 -12.50 -16.21 -34.89
C GLY A 20 -11.07 -16.37 -35.42
N LEU A 21 -10.98 -16.77 -36.72
CA LEU A 21 -9.71 -17.07 -37.45
C LEU A 21 -8.95 -15.83 -37.91
N ARG A 22 -9.48 -14.62 -37.76
CA ARG A 22 -8.79 -13.39 -38.18
C ARG A 22 -7.77 -12.95 -37.14
N PRO A 23 -6.49 -12.76 -37.46
CA PRO A 23 -5.49 -12.21 -36.55
C PRO A 23 -5.93 -10.83 -36.02
N GLY A 24 -5.95 -10.66 -34.69
CA GLY A 24 -6.27 -9.37 -34.07
C GLY A 24 -7.75 -9.14 -33.71
N ALA A 25 -8.68 -10.03 -34.08
CA ALA A 25 -10.06 -9.92 -33.67
C ALA A 25 -10.23 -10.39 -32.22
N HIS A 26 -10.54 -9.48 -31.30
CA HIS A 26 -10.82 -9.76 -29.90
C HIS A 26 -12.29 -9.39 -29.60
N LYS A 27 -13.02 -10.31 -28.93
CA LYS A 27 -14.35 -10.03 -28.40
C LYS A 27 -14.27 -9.88 -26.90
N MET A 28 -14.84 -8.80 -26.35
CA MET A 28 -14.99 -8.64 -24.92
C MET A 28 -15.88 -9.76 -24.38
N VAL A 29 -15.39 -10.48 -23.37
CA VAL A 29 -16.06 -11.66 -22.78
C VAL A 29 -16.66 -11.31 -21.44
N SER A 30 -15.95 -10.49 -20.65
CA SER A 30 -16.45 -10.04 -19.36
C SER A 30 -15.94 -8.65 -19.02
N GLU A 31 -16.75 -7.93 -18.28
CA GLU A 31 -16.45 -6.63 -17.70
C GLU A 31 -16.77 -6.69 -16.20
N ARG A 32 -15.81 -6.28 -15.36
CA ARG A 32 -15.98 -6.28 -13.91
C ARG A 32 -15.55 -4.94 -13.34
N PRO A 33 -16.49 -4.08 -12.95
CA PRO A 33 -16.16 -2.86 -12.21
C PRO A 33 -15.60 -3.22 -10.84
N VAL A 34 -14.47 -2.58 -10.46
CA VAL A 34 -13.76 -2.86 -9.20
C VAL A 34 -13.61 -1.61 -8.36
N LEU A 35 -13.48 -0.43 -8.98
CA LEU A 35 -13.56 0.87 -8.30
C LEU A 35 -14.64 1.70 -8.99
N GLN A 36 -15.51 2.32 -8.19
CA GLN A 36 -16.72 2.98 -8.67
C GLN A 36 -16.87 4.39 -8.05
N GLY A 37 -15.89 5.27 -8.30
CA GLY A 37 -15.91 6.65 -7.79
C GLY A 37 -15.41 6.72 -6.35
N VAL A 38 -14.17 6.30 -6.11
CA VAL A 38 -13.57 6.34 -4.77
C VAL A 38 -13.00 7.73 -4.51
N ASP A 39 -13.47 8.34 -3.41
CA ASP A 39 -12.97 9.61 -2.87
C ASP A 39 -12.41 9.40 -1.45
N LEU A 40 -11.19 9.91 -1.19
CA LEU A 40 -10.55 9.79 0.12
C LEU A 40 -9.54 10.92 0.35
N PRO A 41 -9.77 11.81 1.33
CA PRO A 41 -8.78 12.78 1.78
C PRO A 41 -7.85 12.17 2.85
N VAL A 42 -6.56 12.49 2.77
CA VAL A 42 -5.52 12.07 3.72
C VAL A 42 -4.72 13.28 4.17
N GLU A 43 -4.67 13.51 5.48
CA GLU A 43 -3.87 14.57 6.07
C GLU A 43 -2.42 14.09 6.30
N LYS A 44 -1.51 15.04 6.46
CA LYS A 44 -0.11 14.70 6.79
C LYS A 44 -0.04 14.05 8.17
N GLY A 45 0.67 12.94 8.27
CA GLY A 45 0.78 12.15 9.49
C GLY A 45 -0.41 11.21 9.74
N ASP A 46 -1.42 11.18 8.85
CA ASP A 46 -2.50 10.20 8.96
C ASP A 46 -2.01 8.78 8.73
N VAL A 47 -2.50 7.89 9.57
CA VAL A 47 -2.48 6.45 9.33
C VAL A 47 -3.90 6.02 8.97
N VAL A 48 -4.16 5.81 7.69
CA VAL A 48 -5.48 5.44 7.19
C VAL A 48 -5.56 3.93 6.99
N ALA A 49 -6.35 3.24 7.82
CA ALA A 49 -6.65 1.82 7.64
C ALA A 49 -7.81 1.63 6.65
N ILE A 50 -7.61 0.83 5.62
CA ILE A 50 -8.62 0.49 4.62
C ILE A 50 -9.07 -0.95 4.86
N LEU A 51 -10.31 -1.12 5.32
CA LEU A 51 -10.94 -2.38 5.66
C LEU A 51 -11.99 -2.77 4.61
N GLY A 52 -12.36 -4.04 4.57
CA GLY A 52 -13.44 -4.53 3.72
C GLY A 52 -13.25 -5.97 3.27
N PRO A 53 -14.28 -6.62 2.73
CA PRO A 53 -14.21 -8.02 2.26
C PRO A 53 -13.21 -8.19 1.11
N SER A 54 -12.77 -9.43 0.90
CA SER A 54 -11.93 -9.77 -0.26
C SER A 54 -12.65 -9.39 -1.56
N GLY A 55 -11.91 -8.79 -2.51
CA GLY A 55 -12.47 -8.36 -3.78
C GLY A 55 -13.24 -7.02 -3.75
N SER A 56 -13.24 -6.27 -2.64
CA SER A 56 -13.87 -4.94 -2.54
C SER A 56 -13.11 -3.81 -3.25
N GLY A 57 -11.91 -4.07 -3.79
CA GLY A 57 -11.14 -3.09 -4.57
C GLY A 57 -9.97 -2.45 -3.83
N LYS A 58 -9.72 -2.76 -2.56
CA LYS A 58 -8.67 -2.14 -1.71
C LYS A 58 -7.27 -2.16 -2.34
N THR A 59 -6.77 -3.34 -2.66
CA THR A 59 -5.48 -3.54 -3.35
C THR A 59 -5.44 -2.82 -4.69
N THR A 60 -6.55 -2.88 -5.47
CA THR A 60 -6.66 -2.19 -6.76
C THR A 60 -6.56 -0.68 -6.58
N LEU A 61 -7.18 -0.12 -5.54
CA LEU A 61 -7.06 1.30 -5.21
C LEU A 61 -5.59 1.68 -4.98
N LEU A 62 -4.90 1.02 -4.05
CA LEU A 62 -3.49 1.32 -3.77
C LEU A 62 -2.61 1.20 -5.03
N ARG A 63 -2.87 0.20 -5.86
CA ARG A 63 -2.13 0.02 -7.13
C ARG A 63 -2.39 1.13 -8.13
N CYS A 64 -3.62 1.62 -8.24
CA CYS A 64 -3.94 2.77 -9.09
C CYS A 64 -3.24 4.04 -8.59
N LEU A 65 -3.19 4.28 -7.26
CA LEU A 65 -2.55 5.44 -6.67
C LEU A 65 -1.03 5.48 -6.90
N ASN A 66 -0.39 4.34 -7.17
CA ASN A 66 1.06 4.26 -7.45
C ASN A 66 1.35 3.92 -8.93
N PHE A 67 0.35 3.95 -9.80
CA PHE A 67 0.46 3.56 -11.21
C PHE A 67 1.03 2.14 -11.43
N LEU A 68 0.83 1.23 -10.48
CA LEU A 68 1.04 -0.20 -10.67
C LEU A 68 -0.10 -0.84 -11.46
N GLU A 69 -1.26 -0.16 -11.44
CA GLU A 69 -2.42 -0.40 -12.29
C GLU A 69 -2.90 0.96 -12.84
N THR A 70 -3.37 1.00 -14.06
CA THR A 70 -3.94 2.22 -14.64
C THR A 70 -5.42 2.31 -14.32
N ALA A 71 -5.86 3.39 -13.69
CA ALA A 71 -7.28 3.66 -13.48
C ALA A 71 -7.98 3.99 -14.80
N ASP A 72 -9.30 3.80 -14.87
CA ASP A 72 -10.11 4.21 -16.03
C ASP A 72 -10.47 5.69 -15.95
N ALA A 73 -10.58 6.24 -14.74
CA ALA A 73 -10.77 7.67 -14.45
C ALA A 73 -10.34 7.99 -13.02
N GLY A 74 -10.19 9.27 -12.73
CA GLY A 74 -9.90 9.79 -11.40
C GLY A 74 -8.61 10.58 -11.34
N GLN A 75 -8.44 11.28 -10.23
CA GLN A 75 -7.29 12.14 -9.97
C GLN A 75 -6.69 11.83 -8.60
N LEU A 76 -5.38 11.99 -8.50
CA LEU A 76 -4.65 12.04 -7.25
C LEU A 76 -4.04 13.42 -7.11
N VAL A 77 -4.40 14.14 -6.06
CA VAL A 77 -3.69 15.35 -5.65
C VAL A 77 -2.73 14.96 -4.53
N LEU A 78 -1.45 15.26 -4.68
CA LEU A 78 -0.43 15.03 -3.66
C LEU A 78 0.40 16.29 -3.53
N ASP A 79 0.42 16.86 -2.32
CA ASP A 79 1.16 18.07 -2.00
C ASP A 79 0.88 19.23 -2.99
N GLY A 80 -0.41 19.41 -3.33
CA GLY A 80 -0.89 20.44 -4.27
C GLY A 80 -0.67 20.13 -5.76
N GLU A 81 0.04 19.04 -6.10
CA GLU A 81 0.25 18.60 -7.48
C GLU A 81 -0.83 17.58 -7.88
N THR A 82 -1.48 17.77 -9.03
CA THR A 82 -2.55 16.91 -9.53
C THR A 82 -2.03 15.94 -10.58
N PHE A 83 -2.33 14.66 -10.40
CA PHE A 83 -2.01 13.56 -11.33
C PHE A 83 -3.31 12.96 -11.88
N ASP A 84 -3.44 12.89 -13.20
CA ASP A 84 -4.51 12.14 -13.87
C ASP A 84 -4.17 10.64 -13.83
N LEU A 85 -4.97 9.83 -13.12
CA LEU A 85 -4.70 8.41 -12.93
C LEU A 85 -4.97 7.55 -14.18
N ALA A 86 -5.70 8.10 -15.16
CA ALA A 86 -5.98 7.43 -16.43
C ALA A 86 -4.96 7.79 -17.52
N HIS A 87 -4.45 9.03 -17.52
CA HIS A 87 -3.68 9.57 -18.65
C HIS A 87 -2.31 10.16 -18.23
N ALA A 88 -1.77 9.76 -17.08
CA ALA A 88 -0.47 10.27 -16.61
C ALA A 88 0.66 9.96 -17.59
N SER A 89 1.50 10.95 -17.82
CA SER A 89 2.74 10.77 -18.59
C SER A 89 3.77 9.95 -17.80
N ARG A 90 4.78 9.40 -18.49
CA ARG A 90 5.91 8.73 -17.81
C ARG A 90 6.64 9.65 -16.84
N ALA A 91 6.68 10.94 -17.11
CA ALA A 91 7.30 11.94 -16.24
C ALA A 91 6.47 12.15 -14.96
N ASP A 92 5.14 12.21 -15.08
CA ASP A 92 4.21 12.33 -13.93
C ASP A 92 4.33 11.11 -13.01
N ILE A 93 4.31 9.91 -13.60
CA ILE A 93 4.51 8.64 -12.86
C ILE A 93 5.85 8.64 -12.12
N ALA A 94 6.93 9.09 -12.78
CA ALA A 94 8.24 9.15 -12.16
C ALA A 94 8.30 10.18 -11.00
N ARG A 95 7.62 11.34 -11.15
CA ARG A 95 7.51 12.35 -10.08
C ARG A 95 6.75 11.81 -8.89
N LEU A 96 5.58 11.21 -9.11
CA LEU A 96 4.77 10.62 -8.04
C LEU A 96 5.54 9.54 -7.28
N ARG A 97 6.17 8.61 -8.00
CA ARG A 97 6.94 7.50 -7.38
C ARG A 97 8.19 7.94 -6.63
N LYS A 98 8.66 9.18 -6.81
CA LYS A 98 9.72 9.74 -5.96
C LYS A 98 9.22 10.17 -4.59
N LYS A 99 7.93 10.52 -4.49
CA LYS A 99 7.26 10.97 -3.27
C LYS A 99 6.55 9.84 -2.52
N THR A 100 6.35 8.69 -3.15
CA THR A 100 5.57 7.58 -2.60
C THR A 100 6.37 6.30 -2.56
N ALA A 101 6.06 5.42 -1.61
CA ALA A 101 6.62 4.08 -1.55
C ALA A 101 5.51 3.03 -1.42
N PHE A 102 5.79 1.79 -1.83
CA PHE A 102 4.83 0.69 -1.81
C PHE A 102 5.43 -0.55 -1.14
N VAL A 103 4.74 -1.08 -0.14
CA VAL A 103 5.06 -2.32 0.55
C VAL A 103 4.02 -3.37 0.19
N PHE A 104 4.47 -4.44 -0.45
CA PHE A 104 3.62 -5.52 -0.98
C PHE A 104 3.37 -6.62 0.05
N GLN A 105 2.30 -7.36 -0.13
CA GLN A 105 1.97 -8.57 0.62
C GLN A 105 3.07 -9.63 0.57
N ASN A 106 3.69 -9.85 -0.59
CA ASN A 106 4.68 -10.90 -0.85
C ASN A 106 6.12 -10.36 -0.84
N TYR A 107 6.48 -9.43 0.01
CA TYR A 107 7.82 -8.85 0.22
C TYR A 107 8.49 -8.31 -1.07
N ASN A 108 8.44 -9.02 -2.18
CA ASN A 108 9.02 -8.71 -3.50
C ASN A 108 10.51 -8.33 -3.42
N LEU A 109 11.29 -9.10 -2.65
CA LEU A 109 12.74 -8.93 -2.56
C LEU A 109 13.46 -9.57 -3.75
N PHE A 110 14.55 -8.95 -4.19
CA PHE A 110 15.48 -9.55 -5.15
C PHE A 110 16.19 -10.72 -4.49
N ARG A 111 15.93 -11.94 -4.95
CA ARG A 111 16.44 -13.18 -4.35
C ARG A 111 17.96 -13.32 -4.41
N ASN A 112 18.59 -12.69 -5.40
CA ASN A 112 20.04 -12.70 -5.64
C ASN A 112 20.78 -11.51 -5.04
N LYS A 113 20.11 -10.73 -4.17
CA LYS A 113 20.67 -9.56 -3.46
C LYS A 113 20.53 -9.73 -1.96
N THR A 114 21.49 -9.20 -1.22
CA THR A 114 21.44 -9.17 0.25
C THR A 114 20.34 -8.21 0.75
N ALA A 115 20.06 -8.20 2.05
CA ALA A 115 19.12 -7.26 2.65
C ALA A 115 19.53 -5.81 2.37
N LEU A 116 20.80 -5.46 2.59
CA LEU A 116 21.34 -4.13 2.28
C LEU A 116 21.17 -3.78 0.80
N GLN A 117 21.54 -4.69 -0.09
CA GLN A 117 21.40 -4.47 -1.53
C GLN A 117 19.94 -4.31 -1.97
N ASN A 118 19.00 -5.03 -1.34
CA ASN A 118 17.56 -4.85 -1.59
C ASN A 118 17.08 -3.45 -1.20
N VAL A 119 17.58 -2.93 -0.08
CA VAL A 119 17.22 -1.59 0.40
C VAL A 119 17.83 -0.50 -0.49
N THR A 120 19.07 -0.68 -0.94
CA THR A 120 19.83 0.36 -1.64
C THR A 120 19.65 0.38 -3.15
N GLU A 121 19.11 -0.67 -3.75
CA GLU A 121 18.98 -0.81 -5.22
C GLU A 121 18.26 0.39 -5.86
N GLY A 122 17.13 0.80 -5.29
CA GLY A 122 16.36 1.94 -5.81
C GLY A 122 17.13 3.26 -5.75
N LEU A 123 17.96 3.44 -4.73
CA LEU A 123 18.82 4.63 -4.58
C LEU A 123 19.92 4.65 -5.65
N ILE A 124 20.58 3.52 -5.86
CA ILE A 124 21.71 3.41 -6.79
C ILE A 124 21.20 3.48 -8.25
N VAL A 125 20.21 2.65 -8.61
CA VAL A 125 19.77 2.49 -9.99
C VAL A 125 18.84 3.62 -10.44
N ALA A 126 17.78 3.91 -9.65
CA ALA A 126 16.77 4.88 -10.05
C ALA A 126 17.14 6.32 -9.70
N ARG A 127 17.80 6.55 -8.54
CA ARG A 127 18.23 7.89 -8.12
C ARG A 127 19.68 8.22 -8.48
N ARG A 128 20.44 7.24 -9.01
CA ARG A 128 21.87 7.39 -9.39
C ARG A 128 22.74 7.87 -8.23
N MET A 129 22.38 7.47 -7.00
CA MET A 129 23.12 7.83 -5.80
C MET A 129 24.48 7.07 -5.75
N PRO A 130 25.57 7.68 -5.33
CA PRO A 130 26.83 6.98 -5.07
C PRO A 130 26.62 5.83 -4.08
N ARG A 131 27.25 4.68 -4.33
CA ARG A 131 27.04 3.46 -3.55
C ARG A 131 27.31 3.65 -2.06
N GLU A 132 28.38 4.34 -1.72
CA GLU A 132 28.74 4.61 -0.32
C GLU A 132 27.63 5.36 0.42
N GLN A 133 27.03 6.38 -0.20
CA GLN A 133 25.92 7.13 0.37
C GLN A 133 24.64 6.25 0.48
N ALA A 134 24.35 5.46 -0.57
CA ALA A 134 23.23 4.55 -0.54
C ALA A 134 23.37 3.48 0.55
N ASP A 135 24.57 2.90 0.72
CA ASP A 135 24.85 1.89 1.74
C ASP A 135 24.72 2.48 3.16
N ALA A 136 25.15 3.72 3.37
CA ALA A 136 24.97 4.42 4.65
C ALA A 136 23.48 4.62 4.99
N ILE A 137 22.66 5.03 4.00
CA ILE A 137 21.19 5.12 4.16
C ILE A 137 20.60 3.73 4.42
N GLY A 138 20.98 2.73 3.63
CA GLY A 138 20.46 1.37 3.74
C GLY A 138 20.71 0.75 5.12
N ARG A 139 21.91 0.93 5.67
CA ARG A 139 22.26 0.45 7.02
C ARG A 139 21.41 1.12 8.10
N ARG A 140 21.20 2.43 8.04
CA ARG A 140 20.30 3.14 8.97
C ARG A 140 18.85 2.63 8.86
N MET A 141 18.36 2.35 7.66
CA MET A 141 17.00 1.83 7.48
C MET A 141 16.87 0.39 7.98
N LEU A 142 17.88 -0.44 7.80
CA LEU A 142 17.91 -1.80 8.39
C LEU A 142 17.96 -1.75 9.92
N GLU A 143 18.74 -0.86 10.50
CA GLU A 143 18.77 -0.63 11.94
C GLU A 143 17.40 -0.19 12.46
N LYS A 144 16.75 0.75 11.77
CA LYS A 144 15.41 1.26 12.12
C LYS A 144 14.35 0.15 12.18
N VAL A 145 14.47 -0.88 11.35
CA VAL A 145 13.53 -2.03 11.36
C VAL A 145 14.07 -3.22 12.16
N GLY A 146 15.14 -3.03 12.97
CA GLY A 146 15.71 -4.05 13.84
C GLY A 146 16.45 -5.18 13.11
N LEU A 147 17.11 -4.86 11.98
CA LEU A 147 17.85 -5.83 11.14
C LEU A 147 19.28 -5.39 10.84
N ALA A 148 19.94 -4.62 11.73
CA ALA A 148 21.31 -4.16 11.53
C ALA A 148 22.30 -5.30 11.33
N ASP A 149 22.14 -6.40 12.07
CA ASP A 149 22.96 -7.61 12.02
C ASP A 149 22.66 -8.53 10.82
N ARG A 150 21.64 -8.22 10.03
CA ARG A 150 21.17 -9.01 8.88
C ARG A 150 21.47 -8.37 7.52
N ALA A 151 22.26 -7.29 7.48
CA ALA A 151 22.55 -6.54 6.26
C ALA A 151 23.08 -7.37 5.10
N ASP A 152 23.89 -8.37 5.39
CA ASP A 152 24.57 -9.22 4.41
C ASP A 152 23.82 -10.56 4.12
N TYR A 153 22.64 -10.76 4.73
CA TYR A 153 21.81 -11.95 4.54
C TYR A 153 21.01 -11.87 3.25
N TYR A 154 20.91 -12.98 2.54
CA TYR A 154 20.02 -13.12 1.39
C TYR A 154 18.58 -13.44 1.86
N PRO A 155 17.54 -13.14 1.05
CA PRO A 155 16.15 -13.40 1.45
C PRO A 155 15.87 -14.82 1.93
N ARG A 156 16.49 -15.84 1.32
CA ARG A 156 16.36 -17.24 1.72
C ARG A 156 16.86 -17.56 3.16
N GLN A 157 17.65 -16.67 3.73
CA GLN A 157 18.23 -16.81 5.07
C GLN A 157 17.43 -16.02 6.13
N LEU A 158 16.37 -15.32 5.70
CA LEU A 158 15.52 -14.47 6.51
C LEU A 158 14.15 -15.10 6.70
N SER A 159 13.56 -14.97 7.90
CA SER A 159 12.16 -15.33 8.15
C SER A 159 11.22 -14.45 7.31
N GLY A 160 9.95 -14.82 7.17
CA GLY A 160 8.94 -14.02 6.48
C GLY A 160 8.83 -12.60 7.07
N GLY A 161 8.76 -12.49 8.40
CA GLY A 161 8.72 -11.18 9.09
C GLY A 161 9.99 -10.37 8.88
N GLN A 162 11.16 -10.99 8.85
CA GLN A 162 12.43 -10.31 8.51
C GLN A 162 12.43 -9.83 7.06
N GLN A 163 11.96 -10.64 6.11
CA GLN A 163 11.84 -10.24 4.70
C GLN A 163 10.90 -9.05 4.54
N GLN A 164 9.76 -9.04 5.25
CA GLN A 164 8.83 -7.92 5.22
C GLN A 164 9.44 -6.66 5.83
N ARG A 165 10.18 -6.78 6.93
CA ARG A 165 10.90 -5.63 7.51
C ARG A 165 11.99 -5.09 6.58
N VAL A 166 12.68 -5.94 5.80
CA VAL A 166 13.57 -5.48 4.71
C VAL A 166 12.79 -4.73 3.62
N ALA A 167 11.58 -5.18 3.25
CA ALA A 167 10.73 -4.49 2.29
C ALA A 167 10.28 -3.11 2.81
N ILE A 168 9.98 -2.99 4.11
CA ILE A 168 9.69 -1.71 4.76
C ILE A 168 10.94 -0.81 4.77
N ALA A 169 12.12 -1.34 5.13
CA ALA A 169 13.38 -0.57 5.08
C ALA A 169 13.68 -0.06 3.66
N ARG A 170 13.43 -0.86 2.62
CA ARG A 170 13.54 -0.46 1.21
C ARG A 170 12.61 0.69 0.86
N ALA A 171 11.37 0.67 1.36
CA ALA A 171 10.41 1.74 1.17
C ALA A 171 10.90 3.04 1.85
N LEU A 172 11.31 2.96 3.12
CA LEU A 172 11.81 4.07 3.91
C LEU A 172 13.07 4.72 3.33
N ALA A 173 13.97 3.90 2.73
CA ALA A 173 15.22 4.41 2.16
C ALA A 173 15.01 5.45 1.06
N THR A 174 13.85 5.46 0.43
CA THR A 174 13.51 6.45 -0.60
C THR A 174 13.01 7.78 -0.03
N ASP A 175 12.93 7.95 1.29
CA ASP A 175 12.40 9.13 1.97
C ASP A 175 11.04 9.58 1.40
N PRO A 176 10.00 8.72 1.48
CA PRO A 176 8.71 9.00 0.88
C PRO A 176 7.87 9.91 1.76
N GLU A 177 7.00 10.72 1.14
CA GLU A 177 5.97 11.51 1.84
C GLU A 177 4.81 10.63 2.36
N ILE A 178 4.55 9.50 1.66
CA ILE A 178 3.54 8.52 2.04
C ILE A 178 3.96 7.10 1.67
N ILE A 179 3.59 6.13 2.51
CA ILE A 179 3.80 4.70 2.25
C ILE A 179 2.46 4.00 2.09
N TYR A 180 2.30 3.25 1.00
CA TYR A 180 1.18 2.35 0.76
C TYR A 180 1.54 0.94 1.23
N PHE A 181 0.73 0.36 2.12
CA PHE A 181 0.87 -1.00 2.59
C PHE A 181 -0.30 -1.86 2.09
N ASP A 182 0.00 -2.87 1.27
CA ASP A 182 -0.99 -3.79 0.72
C ASP A 182 -0.91 -5.12 1.47
N GLU A 183 -1.72 -5.28 2.50
CA GLU A 183 -1.81 -6.47 3.38
C GLU A 183 -0.43 -6.96 3.89
N PRO A 184 0.35 -6.12 4.59
CA PRO A 184 1.76 -6.39 4.87
C PRO A 184 2.02 -7.60 5.78
N THR A 185 0.99 -8.14 6.43
CA THR A 185 1.09 -9.26 7.38
C THR A 185 0.39 -10.54 6.92
N SER A 186 -0.41 -10.50 5.85
CA SER A 186 -1.27 -11.62 5.44
C SER A 186 -0.52 -12.88 4.98
N ALA A 187 0.77 -12.77 4.65
CA ALA A 187 1.64 -13.88 4.28
C ALA A 187 2.53 -14.38 5.46
N LEU A 188 2.24 -13.94 6.69
CA LEU A 188 3.03 -14.22 7.89
C LEU A 188 2.26 -15.08 8.90
N ASP A 189 3.01 -15.85 9.65
CA ASP A 189 2.50 -16.52 10.85
C ASP A 189 2.18 -15.47 11.95
N PRO A 190 1.23 -15.74 12.85
CA PRO A 190 0.81 -14.79 13.90
C PRO A 190 1.96 -14.26 14.77
N GLU A 191 2.98 -15.09 15.07
CA GLU A 191 4.14 -14.68 15.86
C GLU A 191 4.97 -13.60 15.12
N LEU A 192 5.15 -13.76 13.80
CA LEU A 192 5.92 -12.82 12.97
C LEU A 192 5.14 -11.55 12.62
N THR A 193 3.81 -11.61 12.64
CA THR A 193 2.91 -10.47 12.42
C THR A 193 3.19 -9.36 13.43
N GLY A 194 3.37 -9.70 14.72
CA GLY A 194 3.65 -8.75 15.79
C GLY A 194 4.90 -7.89 15.55
N GLU A 195 5.97 -8.48 15.00
CA GLU A 195 7.22 -7.77 14.69
C GLU A 195 7.02 -6.71 13.60
N VAL A 196 6.27 -7.03 12.55
CA VAL A 196 5.98 -6.11 11.44
C VAL A 196 5.06 -4.98 11.91
N LEU A 197 4.00 -5.31 12.67
CA LEU A 197 3.08 -4.31 13.23
C LEU A 197 3.77 -3.38 14.22
N SER A 198 4.78 -3.86 14.97
CA SER A 198 5.59 -3.02 15.86
C SER A 198 6.37 -1.96 15.08
N VAL A 199 7.01 -2.33 13.97
CA VAL A 199 7.69 -1.37 13.09
C VAL A 199 6.70 -0.36 12.51
N MET A 200 5.53 -0.81 12.04
CA MET A 200 4.50 0.10 11.50
C MET A 200 3.95 1.06 12.56
N ARG A 201 3.81 0.60 13.82
CA ARG A 201 3.42 1.47 14.95
C ARG A 201 4.47 2.53 15.23
N GLN A 202 5.75 2.16 15.27
CA GLN A 202 6.84 3.10 15.42
C GLN A 202 6.82 4.18 14.33
N LEU A 203 6.60 3.79 13.06
CA LEU A 203 6.49 4.75 11.94
C LEU A 203 5.29 5.70 12.12
N ALA A 204 4.16 5.21 12.63
CA ALA A 204 3.00 6.03 12.94
C ALA A 204 3.32 7.07 14.03
N GLU A 205 4.00 6.66 15.11
CA GLU A 205 4.43 7.53 16.20
C GLU A 205 5.43 8.60 15.75
N GLU A 206 6.24 8.31 14.73
CA GLU A 206 7.16 9.25 14.08
C GLU A 206 6.46 10.20 13.09
N GLY A 207 5.15 10.08 12.90
CA GLY A 207 4.34 10.93 12.01
C GLY A 207 4.41 10.57 10.54
N MET A 208 4.80 9.33 10.19
CA MET A 208 4.77 8.85 8.81
C MET A 208 3.33 8.74 8.31
N THR A 209 3.04 9.35 7.16
CA THR A 209 1.74 9.19 6.50
C THR A 209 1.63 7.81 5.86
N MET A 210 0.56 7.07 6.14
CA MET A 210 0.40 5.71 5.65
C MET A 210 -1.03 5.42 5.17
N LEU A 211 -1.18 4.76 4.02
CA LEU A 211 -2.41 4.06 3.63
C LEU A 211 -2.18 2.56 3.79
N VAL A 212 -2.98 1.91 4.62
CA VAL A 212 -2.76 0.52 5.01
C VAL A 212 -4.01 -0.32 4.72
N VAL A 213 -3.95 -1.17 3.71
CA VAL A 213 -4.92 -2.26 3.53
C VAL A 213 -4.54 -3.37 4.50
N THR A 214 -5.45 -3.72 5.41
CA THR A 214 -5.14 -4.70 6.45
C THR A 214 -6.39 -5.47 6.90
N HIS A 215 -6.16 -6.66 7.46
CA HIS A 215 -7.14 -7.44 8.22
C HIS A 215 -6.87 -7.39 9.73
N GLU A 216 -5.79 -6.71 10.17
CA GLU A 216 -5.40 -6.57 11.57
C GLU A 216 -6.27 -5.52 12.28
N MET A 217 -7.36 -5.97 12.92
CA MET A 217 -8.31 -5.05 13.58
C MET A 217 -7.68 -4.31 14.76
N GLY A 218 -6.77 -4.96 15.48
CA GLY A 218 -6.00 -4.35 16.56
C GLY A 218 -5.17 -3.15 16.07
N PHE A 219 -4.52 -3.27 14.92
CA PHE A 219 -3.79 -2.18 14.28
C PHE A 219 -4.73 -1.07 13.83
N ALA A 220 -5.80 -1.41 13.11
CA ALA A 220 -6.77 -0.44 12.62
C ALA A 220 -7.44 0.35 13.76
N ARG A 221 -7.74 -0.29 14.88
CA ARG A 221 -8.40 0.35 16.04
C ARG A 221 -7.45 1.23 16.85
N ASN A 222 -6.20 0.79 17.07
CA ASN A 222 -5.32 1.36 18.07
C ASN A 222 -4.21 2.24 17.48
N VAL A 223 -3.87 2.08 16.20
CA VAL A 223 -2.76 2.78 15.54
C VAL A 223 -3.26 3.74 14.47
N SER A 224 -4.31 3.39 13.72
CA SER A 224 -4.78 4.28 12.67
C SER A 224 -5.53 5.49 13.21
N SER A 225 -5.29 6.67 12.60
CA SER A 225 -6.03 7.90 12.88
C SER A 225 -7.42 7.87 12.25
N LYS A 226 -7.54 7.28 11.07
CA LYS A 226 -8.75 7.17 10.27
C LYS A 226 -8.95 5.73 9.78
N THR A 227 -10.19 5.27 9.78
CA THR A 227 -10.58 3.98 9.20
C THR A 227 -11.60 4.19 8.09
N VAL A 228 -11.40 3.44 7.00
CA VAL A 228 -12.24 3.45 5.79
C VAL A 228 -12.75 2.04 5.56
N PHE A 229 -14.04 1.89 5.40
CA PHE A 229 -14.65 0.62 4.99
C PHE A 229 -15.03 0.68 3.52
N MET A 230 -14.47 -0.24 2.73
CA MET A 230 -14.76 -0.39 1.31
C MET A 230 -15.53 -1.67 1.04
N GLU A 231 -16.60 -1.56 0.26
CA GLU A 231 -17.36 -2.70 -0.25
C GLU A 231 -17.83 -2.41 -1.67
N ASN A 232 -17.79 -3.43 -2.55
CA ASN A 232 -18.24 -3.32 -3.95
C ASN A 232 -17.65 -2.13 -4.72
N GLY A 233 -16.40 -1.80 -4.44
CA GLY A 233 -15.66 -0.74 -5.16
C GLY A 233 -15.97 0.69 -4.73
N VAL A 234 -16.72 0.90 -3.66
CA VAL A 234 -17.03 2.22 -3.10
C VAL A 234 -16.56 2.33 -1.65
N VAL A 235 -16.35 3.54 -1.19
CA VAL A 235 -16.22 3.84 0.25
C VAL A 235 -17.62 3.89 0.83
N VAL A 236 -17.93 2.94 1.73
CA VAL A 236 -19.21 2.86 2.42
C VAL A 236 -19.22 3.77 3.62
N GLU A 237 -18.12 3.77 4.40
CA GLU A 237 -17.97 4.60 5.58
C GLU A 237 -16.51 4.99 5.78
N GLN A 238 -16.28 6.23 6.22
CA GLN A 238 -14.98 6.69 6.71
C GLN A 238 -15.18 7.57 7.94
N ALA A 239 -14.35 7.36 8.96
CA ALA A 239 -14.40 8.14 10.19
C ALA A 239 -13.06 8.07 10.93
N PRO A 240 -12.82 8.97 11.94
CA PRO A 240 -11.78 8.75 12.92
C PRO A 240 -11.89 7.36 13.52
N SER A 241 -10.79 6.64 13.66
CA SER A 241 -10.82 5.20 14.02
C SER A 241 -11.57 4.93 15.33
N ARG A 242 -11.44 5.80 16.33
CA ARG A 242 -12.19 5.66 17.58
C ARG A 242 -13.71 5.67 17.36
N GLU A 243 -14.21 6.58 16.53
CA GLU A 243 -15.64 6.68 16.23
C GLU A 243 -16.08 5.48 15.37
N PHE A 244 -15.30 5.14 14.36
CA PHE A 244 -15.57 4.04 13.45
C PHE A 244 -15.81 2.71 14.20
N PHE A 245 -14.97 2.40 15.18
CA PHE A 245 -15.09 1.15 15.94
C PHE A 245 -16.06 1.22 17.13
N ALA A 246 -16.29 2.41 17.69
CA ALA A 246 -17.21 2.58 18.83
C ALA A 246 -18.68 2.69 18.40
N ALA A 247 -18.94 3.42 17.32
CA ALA A 247 -20.29 3.72 16.85
C ALA A 247 -20.36 3.80 15.32
N PRO A 248 -20.15 2.68 14.59
CA PRO A 248 -20.25 2.65 13.13
C PRO A 248 -21.64 3.08 12.68
N ARG A 249 -21.71 3.99 11.73
CA ARG A 249 -22.95 4.63 11.26
C ARG A 249 -23.70 3.76 10.27
N GLU A 250 -22.96 3.10 9.36
CA GLU A 250 -23.54 2.31 8.30
C GLU A 250 -23.88 0.88 8.76
N GLU A 251 -25.02 0.36 8.36
CA GLU A 251 -25.44 -0.99 8.70
C GLU A 251 -24.46 -2.05 8.16
N ARG A 252 -23.93 -1.82 6.97
CA ARG A 252 -22.95 -2.72 6.33
C ARG A 252 -21.65 -2.76 7.12
N THR A 253 -21.19 -1.63 7.64
CA THR A 253 -19.99 -1.54 8.53
C THR A 253 -20.23 -2.31 9.82
N ARG A 254 -21.41 -2.14 10.47
CA ARG A 254 -21.78 -2.89 11.68
C ARG A 254 -21.81 -4.40 11.43
N ALA A 255 -22.38 -4.83 10.30
CA ALA A 255 -22.43 -6.24 9.94
C ALA A 255 -21.03 -6.82 9.70
N PHE A 256 -20.15 -6.08 9.03
CA PHE A 256 -18.76 -6.47 8.78
C PHE A 256 -17.98 -6.62 10.09
N LEU A 257 -18.03 -5.62 10.97
CA LEU A 257 -17.32 -5.64 12.26
C LEU A 257 -17.80 -6.76 13.16
N ARG A 258 -19.13 -7.02 13.22
CA ARG A 258 -19.67 -8.15 13.99
C ARG A 258 -19.15 -9.50 13.48
N LYS A 259 -19.09 -9.69 12.17
CA LYS A 259 -18.59 -10.94 11.57
C LYS A 259 -17.14 -11.21 11.97
N ILE A 260 -16.29 -10.19 12.01
CA ILE A 260 -14.86 -10.35 12.39
C ILE A 260 -14.73 -10.63 13.88
N ALA A 261 -15.46 -9.91 14.75
CA ALA A 261 -15.42 -10.11 16.19
C ALA A 261 -15.83 -11.53 16.64
N HIS A 262 -16.51 -12.30 15.79
CA HIS A 262 -16.85 -13.71 16.05
C HIS A 262 -15.80 -14.69 15.50
N THR A 263 -14.77 -14.21 14.81
CA THR A 263 -13.73 -15.04 14.15
C THR A 263 -12.37 -14.92 14.88
N GLU A 264 -12.18 -13.87 15.68
CA GLU A 264 -11.09 -13.69 16.65
C GLU A 264 -11.47 -14.33 18.00
#